data_2e185176977c10ea53af495243d08bb4
#
_entry.id   2e185176977c10ea53af495243d08bb4
#
_cell.length_a   1.000
_cell.length_b   1.000
_cell.length_c   1.000
_cell.angle_alpha   90.00
_cell.angle_beta   90.00
_cell.angle_gamma   90.00
#
_symmetry.space_group_name_H-M   'P 1'
#
loop_
_entity.id
_entity.type
_entity.pdbx_description
1 polymer ?
#
loop_
_entity_poly.entity_id
_entity_poly.type
_entity_poly.pdbx_seq_one_letter_code
_entity_poly.pdbx_strand_id
1 'polypeptide(L)'
;MENQIKLVEKAHCTGCRACSNACPTSSIKFELNGLHYYPTINEDTCIRCGKCMSVCSPLQWEIKHPSGIEAKSKYYCAWNKDAAERYAATSGGVGGAMAELALKNGWYVCGAAFDKDWHLSHIVSNDNSIIEQIRGSKYLQSNADGVYAKIKVLLDEGEKVLFIGTPCQTDALNNCVPVRLRENLLLCEIICHGVNSPKVWEDYRHHLENYHKSPIAIYNFRSKSYGWGKLRGAYTLANGKEVDVPAYQNIFHHWFGQHFMLRESCLRCQYRTVNRYSDIIIGDFWGIETIEPSLDVKAGASVVITN
;
A
#
# COMPACT_ATOMS: atom_id res chain seq x y z
N MET A 1 -17.11 -12.16 33.30
CA MET A 1 -17.66 -11.92 31.92
C MET A 1 -16.65 -12.48 30.95
N GLU A 2 -16.99 -13.51 30.20
CA GLU A 2 -16.09 -14.00 29.14
C GLU A 2 -15.89 -12.90 28.11
N ASN A 3 -14.63 -12.53 27.83
CA ASN A 3 -14.29 -11.57 26.80
C ASN A 3 -14.65 -12.16 25.43
N GLN A 4 -15.83 -11.84 24.94
CA GLN A 4 -16.23 -12.24 23.59
C GLN A 4 -15.39 -11.46 22.57
N ILE A 5 -14.57 -12.18 21.79
CA ILE A 5 -13.80 -11.56 20.70
C ILE A 5 -14.75 -11.25 19.56
N LYS A 6 -14.82 -9.96 19.20
CA LYS A 6 -15.62 -9.47 18.08
C LYS A 6 -14.70 -8.83 17.05
N LEU A 7 -14.58 -9.43 15.87
CA LEU A 7 -13.93 -8.81 14.72
C LEU A 7 -14.82 -7.69 14.16
N VAL A 8 -14.17 -6.72 13.51
CA VAL A 8 -14.90 -5.64 12.82
C VAL A 8 -15.77 -6.21 11.70
N GLU A 9 -16.92 -5.59 11.48
CA GLU A 9 -17.82 -5.96 10.39
C GLU A 9 -17.13 -5.85 9.03
N LYS A 10 -17.53 -6.73 8.10
CA LYS A 10 -16.95 -6.85 6.76
C LYS A 10 -16.88 -5.51 6.04
N ALA A 11 -17.95 -4.71 6.13
CA ALA A 11 -18.06 -3.39 5.50
C ALA A 11 -17.02 -2.37 5.98
N HIS A 12 -16.48 -2.54 7.19
CA HIS A 12 -15.48 -1.67 7.79
C HIS A 12 -14.08 -2.27 7.81
N CYS A 13 -13.95 -3.59 7.55
CA CYS A 13 -12.67 -4.27 7.55
C CYS A 13 -11.78 -3.81 6.39
N THR A 14 -10.68 -3.11 6.70
CA THR A 14 -9.72 -2.64 5.69
C THR A 14 -8.80 -3.73 5.14
N GLY A 15 -8.80 -4.94 5.75
CA GLY A 15 -7.90 -6.03 5.37
C GLY A 15 -6.43 -5.77 5.69
N CYS A 16 -6.14 -4.83 6.59
CA CYS A 16 -4.78 -4.37 6.93
C CYS A 16 -3.90 -5.41 7.63
N ARG A 17 -4.46 -6.54 8.08
CA ARG A 17 -3.74 -7.62 8.77
C ARG A 17 -3.23 -7.29 10.19
N ALA A 18 -3.60 -6.17 10.81
CA ALA A 18 -3.19 -5.87 12.19
C ALA A 18 -3.59 -6.98 13.18
N CYS A 19 -4.84 -7.46 13.07
CA CYS A 19 -5.38 -8.50 13.97
C CYS A 19 -4.62 -9.83 13.89
N SER A 20 -4.23 -10.29 12.69
CA SER A 20 -3.44 -11.52 12.55
C SER A 20 -2.00 -11.34 13.04
N ASN A 21 -1.35 -10.21 12.76
CA ASN A 21 -0.01 -9.90 13.24
C ASN A 21 0.07 -9.74 14.78
N ALA A 22 -1.01 -9.28 15.43
CA ALA A 22 -1.05 -9.10 16.86
C ALA A 22 -1.48 -10.37 17.63
N CYS A 23 -1.96 -11.41 16.92
CA CYS A 23 -2.47 -12.62 17.55
C CYS A 23 -1.34 -13.52 18.08
N PRO A 24 -1.19 -13.70 19.41
CA PRO A 24 -0.06 -14.46 19.97
C PRO A 24 -0.14 -15.97 19.69
N THR A 25 -1.33 -16.49 19.37
CA THR A 25 -1.57 -17.91 19.09
C THR A 25 -1.81 -18.18 17.60
N SER A 26 -1.65 -17.18 16.74
CA SER A 26 -1.91 -17.28 15.28
C SER A 26 -3.30 -17.84 14.94
N SER A 27 -4.29 -17.57 15.82
CA SER A 27 -5.67 -18.05 15.66
C SER A 27 -6.46 -17.29 14.59
N ILE A 28 -5.90 -16.19 14.02
CA ILE A 28 -6.58 -15.39 13.00
C ILE A 28 -5.95 -15.65 11.64
N LYS A 29 -6.76 -16.16 10.73
CA LYS A 29 -6.41 -16.35 9.32
C LYS A 29 -7.27 -15.47 8.44
N PHE A 30 -6.83 -15.24 7.22
CA PHE A 30 -7.62 -14.49 6.24
C PHE A 30 -8.05 -15.43 5.13
N GLU A 31 -9.35 -15.51 4.91
CA GLU A 31 -9.97 -16.37 3.91
C GLU A 31 -10.69 -15.52 2.86
N LEU A 32 -10.73 -16.04 1.63
CA LEU A 32 -11.44 -15.39 0.54
C LEU A 32 -12.95 -15.46 0.81
N ASN A 33 -13.60 -14.29 0.86
CA ASN A 33 -15.04 -14.15 1.02
C ASN A 33 -15.56 -13.14 0.01
N GLY A 34 -16.17 -13.62 -1.06
CA GLY A 34 -16.48 -12.85 -2.26
C GLY A 34 -15.19 -12.49 -3.01
N LEU A 35 -14.93 -11.21 -3.23
CA LEU A 35 -13.79 -10.74 -4.01
C LEU A 35 -12.53 -10.43 -3.15
N HIS A 36 -12.65 -10.42 -1.82
CA HIS A 36 -11.57 -10.01 -0.93
C HIS A 36 -11.37 -10.97 0.23
N TYR A 37 -10.16 -10.92 0.82
CA TYR A 37 -9.83 -11.69 2.01
C TYR A 37 -10.32 -11.00 3.29
N TYR A 38 -10.95 -11.76 4.19
CA TYR A 38 -11.45 -11.29 5.49
C TYR A 38 -10.95 -12.20 6.61
N PRO A 39 -10.77 -11.66 7.84
CA PRO A 39 -10.27 -12.43 8.95
C PRO A 39 -11.33 -13.41 9.47
N THR A 40 -10.88 -14.62 9.77
CA THR A 40 -11.62 -15.68 10.51
C THR A 40 -10.84 -16.03 11.76
N ILE A 41 -11.55 -16.46 12.82
CA ILE A 41 -10.95 -16.88 14.09
C ILE A 41 -11.08 -18.39 14.22
N ASN A 42 -9.98 -19.07 14.51
CA ASN A 42 -10.02 -20.44 15.00
C ASN A 42 -10.30 -20.40 16.51
N GLU A 43 -11.52 -20.76 16.90
CA GLU A 43 -11.97 -20.73 18.29
C GLU A 43 -11.23 -21.73 19.19
N ASP A 44 -10.73 -22.83 18.63
CA ASP A 44 -10.01 -23.88 19.39
C ASP A 44 -8.65 -23.41 19.91
N THR A 45 -8.02 -22.46 19.15
CA THR A 45 -6.70 -21.91 19.50
C THR A 45 -6.76 -20.50 20.06
N CYS A 46 -7.94 -19.87 20.03
CA CYS A 46 -8.14 -18.50 20.50
C CYS A 46 -8.18 -18.43 22.04
N ILE A 47 -7.19 -17.77 22.63
CA ILE A 47 -7.12 -17.54 24.10
C ILE A 47 -7.92 -16.32 24.57
N ARG A 48 -8.72 -15.71 23.72
CA ARG A 48 -9.62 -14.56 24.00
C ARG A 48 -8.94 -13.37 24.68
N CYS A 49 -7.67 -13.10 24.35
CA CYS A 49 -6.87 -12.02 24.96
C CYS A 49 -7.22 -10.58 24.51
N GLY A 50 -8.05 -10.40 23.48
CA GLY A 50 -8.50 -9.10 22.99
C GLY A 50 -7.48 -8.28 22.18
N LYS A 51 -6.24 -8.74 21.99
CA LYS A 51 -5.20 -7.98 21.25
C LYS A 51 -5.62 -7.63 19.82
N CYS A 52 -6.31 -8.52 19.12
CA CYS A 52 -6.81 -8.26 17.77
C CYS A 52 -7.80 -7.08 17.71
N MET A 53 -8.59 -6.90 18.77
CA MET A 53 -9.55 -5.79 18.89
C MET A 53 -8.83 -4.48 19.21
N SER A 54 -7.82 -4.52 20.08
CA SER A 54 -7.08 -3.32 20.51
C SER A 54 -6.21 -2.69 19.41
N VAL A 55 -5.75 -3.48 18.42
CA VAL A 55 -4.96 -2.97 17.29
C VAL A 55 -5.84 -2.61 16.08
N CYS A 56 -7.13 -2.95 16.09
CA CYS A 56 -8.02 -2.73 14.95
C CYS A 56 -8.47 -1.27 14.90
N SER A 57 -7.96 -0.48 13.96
CA SER A 57 -8.32 0.94 13.81
C SER A 57 -9.81 1.17 13.63
N PRO A 58 -10.55 0.44 12.75
CA PRO A 58 -11.98 0.65 12.63
C PRO A 58 -12.79 0.41 13.93
N LEU A 59 -12.34 -0.51 14.80
CA LEU A 59 -12.99 -0.75 16.10
C LEU A 59 -12.62 0.30 17.16
N GLN A 60 -11.47 0.97 17.00
CA GLN A 60 -10.89 1.88 17.97
C GLN A 60 -10.77 3.30 17.39
N TRP A 61 -11.53 3.62 16.34
CA TRP A 61 -11.31 4.83 15.55
C TRP A 61 -11.30 6.10 16.40
N GLU A 62 -12.34 6.33 17.19
CA GLU A 62 -12.48 7.55 18.02
C GLU A 62 -11.36 7.67 19.08
N ILE A 63 -10.85 6.54 19.57
CA ILE A 63 -9.77 6.51 20.57
C ILE A 63 -8.41 6.82 19.91
N LYS A 64 -8.16 6.26 18.72
CA LYS A 64 -6.87 6.34 18.03
C LYS A 64 -6.73 7.61 17.18
N HIS A 65 -7.86 8.15 16.77
CA HIS A 65 -7.96 9.32 15.90
C HIS A 65 -8.92 10.37 16.49
N PRO A 66 -8.61 10.96 17.66
CA PRO A 66 -9.47 11.95 18.28
C PRO A 66 -9.64 13.18 17.38
N SER A 67 -10.87 13.66 17.28
CA SER A 67 -11.20 14.88 16.55
C SER A 67 -10.55 16.11 17.19
N GLY A 68 -10.21 17.12 16.38
CA GLY A 68 -9.68 18.40 16.86
C GLY A 68 -8.15 18.50 16.93
N ILE A 69 -7.43 17.50 16.52
CA ILE A 69 -5.98 17.61 16.34
C ILE A 69 -5.72 18.15 14.92
N GLU A 70 -5.38 19.44 14.83
CA GLU A 70 -4.84 20.00 13.59
C GLU A 70 -3.37 19.59 13.46
N ALA A 71 -3.06 18.80 12.44
CA ALA A 71 -1.68 18.52 12.08
C ALA A 71 -1.04 19.80 11.53
N LYS A 72 0.11 20.20 12.06
CA LYS A 72 0.92 21.30 11.51
C LYS A 72 1.68 20.83 10.28
N SER A 73 0.94 20.31 9.32
CA SER A 73 1.52 19.71 8.12
C SER A 73 2.17 20.76 7.21
N LYS A 74 3.30 20.40 6.62
CA LYS A 74 3.93 21.17 5.53
C LYS A 74 3.72 20.44 4.21
N TYR A 75 3.55 21.21 3.14
CA TYR A 75 3.23 20.70 1.81
C TYR A 75 4.33 21.07 0.83
N TYR A 76 4.75 20.11 0.02
CA TYR A 76 5.80 20.29 -0.97
C TYR A 76 5.39 19.68 -2.30
N CYS A 77 5.87 20.25 -3.39
CA CYS A 77 5.95 19.62 -4.70
C CYS A 77 7.38 19.07 -4.87
N ALA A 78 7.51 17.78 -5.13
CA ALA A 78 8.82 17.14 -5.19
C ALA A 78 8.90 16.06 -6.27
N TRP A 79 10.13 15.80 -6.73
CA TRP A 79 10.45 14.68 -7.63
C TRP A 79 11.89 14.22 -7.44
N ASN A 80 12.18 13.00 -7.89
CA ASN A 80 13.54 12.46 -7.93
C ASN A 80 14.39 13.26 -8.93
N LYS A 81 15.59 13.64 -8.54
CA LYS A 81 16.54 14.36 -9.40
C LYS A 81 17.07 13.50 -10.54
N ASP A 82 17.16 12.17 -10.33
CA ASP A 82 17.46 11.22 -11.37
C ASP A 82 16.26 11.10 -12.31
N ALA A 83 16.46 11.45 -13.60
CA ALA A 83 15.40 11.48 -14.61
C ALA A 83 14.89 10.08 -14.95
N ALA A 84 15.74 9.04 -14.93
CA ALA A 84 15.38 7.67 -15.22
C ALA A 84 14.50 7.11 -14.08
N GLU A 85 14.91 7.33 -12.81
CA GLU A 85 14.16 6.93 -11.62
C GLU A 85 12.82 7.67 -11.54
N ARG A 86 12.79 8.97 -11.84
CA ARG A 86 11.54 9.75 -11.92
C ARG A 86 10.61 9.19 -12.99
N TYR A 87 11.13 8.83 -14.16
CA TYR A 87 10.32 8.28 -15.26
C TYR A 87 9.78 6.87 -14.90
N ALA A 88 10.61 6.01 -14.32
CA ALA A 88 10.24 4.64 -13.93
C ALA A 88 9.21 4.58 -12.79
N ALA A 89 9.13 5.62 -11.96
CA ALA A 89 8.17 5.72 -10.87
C ALA A 89 6.75 6.06 -11.37
N THR A 90 5.73 5.82 -10.54
CA THR A 90 4.34 6.19 -10.84
C THR A 90 4.13 7.70 -10.93
N SER A 91 4.74 8.46 -10.02
CA SER A 91 4.62 9.92 -9.88
C SER A 91 6.00 10.58 -9.98
N GLY A 92 6.35 11.47 -9.07
CA GLY A 92 7.65 12.13 -9.03
C GLY A 92 8.82 11.27 -8.58
N GLY A 93 8.61 10.02 -8.11
CA GLY A 93 9.67 9.11 -7.69
C GLY A 93 10.16 9.30 -6.25
N VAL A 94 9.43 10.06 -5.43
CA VAL A 94 9.83 10.37 -4.04
C VAL A 94 9.95 9.11 -3.17
N GLY A 95 9.01 8.16 -3.29
CA GLY A 95 9.06 6.91 -2.53
C GLY A 95 10.32 6.09 -2.79
N GLY A 96 10.77 6.00 -4.07
CA GLY A 96 12.02 5.36 -4.45
C GLY A 96 13.24 6.08 -3.86
N ALA A 97 13.29 7.42 -3.99
CA ALA A 97 14.37 8.22 -3.41
C ALA A 97 14.48 8.08 -1.90
N MET A 98 13.36 7.99 -1.18
CA MET A 98 13.34 7.71 0.26
C MET A 98 13.86 6.32 0.59
N ALA A 99 13.47 5.31 -0.21
CA ALA A 99 13.96 3.93 -0.04
C ALA A 99 15.47 3.84 -0.26
N GLU A 100 16.01 4.47 -1.30
CA GLU A 100 17.44 4.56 -1.56
C GLU A 100 18.19 5.22 -0.41
N LEU A 101 17.67 6.36 0.09
CA LEU A 101 18.28 7.07 1.21
C LEU A 101 18.25 6.23 2.49
N ALA A 102 17.16 5.54 2.76
CA ALA A 102 17.03 4.65 3.92
C ALA A 102 18.07 3.51 3.87
N LEU A 103 18.16 2.80 2.72
CA LEU A 103 19.14 1.72 2.53
C LEU A 103 20.58 2.21 2.64
N LYS A 104 20.89 3.36 2.05
CA LYS A 104 22.23 3.99 2.15
C LYS A 104 22.63 4.28 3.60
N ASN A 105 21.67 4.53 4.47
CA ASN A 105 21.89 4.75 5.89
C ASN A 105 21.76 3.46 6.74
N GLY A 106 21.74 2.29 6.12
CA GLY A 106 21.67 1.00 6.80
C GLY A 106 20.28 0.64 7.33
N TRP A 107 19.22 1.32 6.90
CA TRP A 107 17.87 1.02 7.35
C TRP A 107 17.27 -0.15 6.55
N TYR A 108 16.29 -0.80 7.14
CA TYR A 108 15.40 -1.68 6.42
C TYR A 108 14.30 -0.87 5.69
N VAL A 109 13.90 -1.36 4.53
CA VAL A 109 12.79 -0.80 3.76
C VAL A 109 11.70 -1.84 3.63
N CYS A 110 10.45 -1.44 3.81
CA CYS A 110 9.28 -2.27 3.61
C CYS A 110 8.33 -1.64 2.59
N GLY A 111 7.87 -2.42 1.63
CA GLY A 111 6.91 -1.99 0.63
C GLY A 111 6.25 -3.16 -0.09
N ALA A 112 5.26 -2.87 -0.93
CA ALA A 112 4.48 -3.88 -1.64
C ALA A 112 5.21 -4.37 -2.90
N ALA A 113 5.38 -5.69 -3.04
CA ALA A 113 6.02 -6.35 -4.17
C ALA A 113 5.23 -7.57 -4.63
N PHE A 114 5.29 -7.87 -5.92
CA PHE A 114 4.81 -9.15 -6.45
C PHE A 114 5.87 -10.24 -6.25
N ASP A 115 5.39 -11.45 -5.92
CA ASP A 115 6.21 -12.64 -6.05
C ASP A 115 6.16 -13.18 -7.50
N LYS A 116 6.87 -14.31 -7.73
CA LYS A 116 6.93 -14.99 -9.05
C LYS A 116 5.56 -15.49 -9.55
N ASP A 117 4.61 -15.70 -8.65
CA ASP A 117 3.25 -16.18 -8.93
C ASP A 117 2.23 -15.04 -8.98
N TRP A 118 2.70 -13.79 -8.97
CA TRP A 118 1.90 -12.56 -9.00
C TRP A 118 1.03 -12.32 -7.77
N HIS A 119 1.38 -12.91 -6.61
CA HIS A 119 0.77 -12.53 -5.35
C HIS A 119 1.42 -11.25 -4.81
N LEU A 120 0.60 -10.27 -4.49
CA LEU A 120 1.08 -9.01 -3.97
C LEU A 120 1.19 -9.06 -2.44
N SER A 121 2.40 -8.88 -1.92
CA SER A 121 2.67 -8.87 -0.47
C SER A 121 3.60 -7.74 -0.09
N HIS A 122 3.54 -7.30 1.17
CA HIS A 122 4.60 -6.47 1.72
C HIS A 122 5.82 -7.32 2.01
N ILE A 123 6.97 -6.85 1.59
CA ILE A 123 8.28 -7.44 1.88
C ILE A 123 9.14 -6.43 2.66
N VAL A 124 10.06 -6.91 3.46
CA VAL A 124 11.01 -6.08 4.20
C VAL A 124 12.43 -6.60 4.01
N SER A 125 13.34 -5.70 3.64
CA SER A 125 14.75 -6.02 3.36
C SER A 125 15.62 -4.79 3.55
N ASN A 126 16.92 -5.01 3.75
CA ASN A 126 17.98 -4.00 3.68
C ASN A 126 18.87 -4.20 2.44
N ASP A 127 18.50 -5.08 1.53
CA ASP A 127 19.16 -5.26 0.24
C ASP A 127 18.64 -4.27 -0.80
N ASN A 128 19.53 -3.71 -1.62
CA ASN A 128 19.18 -2.71 -2.64
C ASN A 128 18.20 -3.23 -3.71
N SER A 129 18.15 -4.54 -3.95
CA SER A 129 17.21 -5.14 -4.91
C SER A 129 15.74 -4.92 -4.56
N ILE A 130 15.42 -4.58 -3.29
CA ILE A 130 14.06 -4.27 -2.88
C ILE A 130 13.48 -3.06 -3.61
N ILE A 131 14.31 -2.08 -4.01
CA ILE A 131 13.86 -0.85 -4.67
C ILE A 131 13.10 -1.18 -5.95
N GLU A 132 13.64 -2.05 -6.79
CA GLU A 132 12.99 -2.49 -8.03
C GLU A 132 11.68 -3.25 -7.77
N GLN A 133 11.67 -4.10 -6.76
CA GLN A 133 10.51 -4.93 -6.43
C GLN A 133 9.33 -4.09 -5.93
N ILE A 134 9.58 -3.05 -5.10
CA ILE A 134 8.53 -2.18 -4.57
C ILE A 134 8.18 -1.01 -5.49
N ARG A 135 8.96 -0.76 -6.53
CA ARG A 135 8.75 0.36 -7.47
C ARG A 135 7.37 0.32 -8.12
N GLY A 136 6.77 1.48 -8.26
CA GLY A 136 5.49 1.68 -8.94
C GLY A 136 4.28 1.26 -8.11
N SER A 137 3.14 1.86 -8.43
CA SER A 137 1.85 1.52 -7.81
C SER A 137 1.34 0.17 -8.30
N LYS A 138 0.81 -0.62 -7.39
CA LYS A 138 0.08 -1.87 -7.67
C LYS A 138 -1.35 -1.66 -7.15
N TYR A 139 -2.33 -1.64 -8.06
CA TYR A 139 -3.72 -1.32 -7.73
C TYR A 139 -4.48 -2.51 -7.15
N LEU A 140 -3.85 -3.18 -6.18
CA LEU A 140 -4.35 -4.38 -5.51
C LEU A 140 -4.17 -4.28 -4.01
N GLN A 141 -4.92 -5.10 -3.27
CA GLN A 141 -4.66 -5.29 -1.87
C GLN A 141 -3.44 -6.17 -1.66
N SER A 142 -2.39 -5.62 -1.05
CA SER A 142 -1.22 -6.40 -0.65
C SER A 142 -1.46 -7.15 0.65
N ASN A 143 -0.89 -8.34 0.76
CA ASN A 143 -0.85 -9.12 1.98
C ASN A 143 0.28 -8.63 2.91
N ALA A 144 -0.05 -8.31 4.15
CA ALA A 144 0.91 -7.89 5.19
C ALA A 144 0.98 -8.88 6.36
N ASP A 145 0.55 -10.15 6.17
CA ASP A 145 0.64 -11.17 7.21
C ASP A 145 2.09 -11.41 7.61
N GLY A 146 2.37 -11.43 8.92
CA GLY A 146 3.68 -11.63 9.50
C GLY A 146 4.66 -10.45 9.37
N VAL A 147 4.38 -9.49 8.50
CA VAL A 147 5.30 -8.37 8.21
C VAL A 147 5.43 -7.42 9.38
N TYR A 148 4.32 -7.06 10.03
CA TYR A 148 4.38 -6.15 11.18
C TYR A 148 5.09 -6.80 12.39
N ALA A 149 4.92 -8.11 12.57
CA ALA A 149 5.65 -8.86 13.59
C ALA A 149 7.16 -8.87 13.29
N LYS A 150 7.56 -9.08 12.03
CA LYS A 150 8.96 -9.01 11.60
C LYS A 150 9.56 -7.62 11.80
N ILE A 151 8.83 -6.56 11.43
CA ILE A 151 9.26 -5.17 11.63
C ILE A 151 9.43 -4.90 13.13
N LYS A 152 8.51 -5.37 13.97
CA LYS A 152 8.64 -5.20 15.42
C LYS A 152 9.91 -5.85 15.98
N VAL A 153 10.29 -7.04 15.49
CA VAL A 153 11.55 -7.70 15.88
C VAL A 153 12.76 -6.83 15.51
N LEU A 154 12.82 -6.34 14.26
CA LEU A 154 13.90 -5.44 13.82
C LEU A 154 14.02 -4.19 14.69
N LEU A 155 12.87 -3.57 15.02
CA LEU A 155 12.85 -2.39 15.90
C LEU A 155 13.28 -2.72 17.34
N ASP A 156 12.95 -3.90 17.87
CA ASP A 156 13.39 -4.38 19.19
C ASP A 156 14.92 -4.65 19.20
N GLU A 157 15.51 -5.01 18.06
CA GLU A 157 16.96 -5.16 17.85
C GLU A 157 17.69 -3.82 17.63
N GLY A 158 16.96 -2.69 17.63
CA GLY A 158 17.52 -1.35 17.45
C GLY A 158 17.66 -0.92 15.99
N GLU A 159 17.18 -1.73 15.05
CA GLU A 159 17.20 -1.41 13.63
C GLU A 159 16.19 -0.32 13.28
N LYS A 160 16.46 0.42 12.21
CA LYS A 160 15.55 1.45 11.68
C LYS A 160 14.82 0.95 10.47
N VAL A 161 13.53 1.26 10.37
CA VAL A 161 12.65 0.77 9.29
C VAL A 161 11.91 1.92 8.64
N LEU A 162 11.98 2.01 7.31
CA LEU A 162 11.07 2.78 6.47
C LEU A 162 9.93 1.85 6.00
N PHE A 163 8.70 2.14 6.36
CA PHE A 163 7.52 1.42 5.87
C PHE A 163 6.75 2.30 4.88
N ILE A 164 6.53 1.78 3.67
CA ILE A 164 5.74 2.44 2.62
C ILE A 164 4.46 1.65 2.38
N GLY A 165 3.30 2.24 2.66
CA GLY A 165 2.02 1.55 2.54
C GLY A 165 0.82 2.48 2.37
N THR A 166 -0.37 1.88 2.27
CA THR A 166 -1.64 2.62 2.25
C THR A 166 -1.96 3.16 3.65
N PRO A 167 -2.85 4.17 3.80
CA PRO A 167 -3.19 4.75 5.11
C PRO A 167 -3.61 3.71 6.15
N CYS A 168 -4.45 2.77 5.77
CA CYS A 168 -4.90 1.71 6.68
C CYS A 168 -3.79 0.72 7.06
N GLN A 169 -2.71 0.60 6.28
CA GLN A 169 -1.56 -0.25 6.59
C GLN A 169 -0.52 0.47 7.45
N THR A 170 -0.25 1.75 7.19
CA THR A 170 0.62 2.55 8.06
C THR A 170 0.04 2.67 9.46
N ASP A 171 -1.26 2.95 9.56
CA ASP A 171 -1.97 3.00 10.84
C ASP A 171 -2.01 1.63 11.54
N ALA A 172 -2.24 0.54 10.81
CA ALA A 172 -2.18 -0.81 11.34
C ALA A 172 -0.81 -1.15 11.95
N LEU A 173 0.28 -0.83 11.25
CA LEU A 173 1.63 -1.02 11.76
C LEU A 173 1.88 -0.15 13.00
N ASN A 174 1.49 1.12 12.95
CA ASN A 174 1.61 2.03 14.10
C ASN A 174 0.90 1.48 15.35
N ASN A 175 -0.27 0.85 15.18
CA ASN A 175 -1.02 0.24 16.28
C ASN A 175 -0.39 -1.07 16.78
N CYS A 176 0.40 -1.76 15.97
CA CYS A 176 1.10 -3.00 16.35
C CYS A 176 2.45 -2.73 17.01
N VAL A 177 3.04 -1.55 16.82
CA VAL A 177 4.37 -1.18 17.35
C VAL A 177 4.23 -0.46 18.69
N PRO A 178 4.92 -0.91 19.76
CA PRO A 178 4.97 -0.20 21.03
C PRO A 178 5.56 1.20 20.89
N VAL A 179 5.05 2.17 21.65
CA VAL A 179 5.49 3.58 21.61
C VAL A 179 7.02 3.73 21.76
N ARG A 180 7.65 2.94 22.63
CA ARG A 180 9.11 2.96 22.86
C ARG A 180 9.95 2.65 21.61
N LEU A 181 9.36 2.00 20.62
CA LEU A 181 10.04 1.60 19.36
C LEU A 181 9.76 2.55 18.21
N ARG A 182 8.83 3.50 18.41
CA ARG A 182 8.29 4.36 17.33
C ARG A 182 9.33 5.28 16.72
N GLU A 183 10.36 5.68 17.49
CA GLU A 183 11.45 6.56 17.04
C GLU A 183 12.32 5.96 15.91
N ASN A 184 12.36 4.61 15.83
CA ASN A 184 13.11 3.89 14.80
C ASN A 184 12.24 3.49 13.59
N LEU A 185 10.97 3.91 13.57
CA LEU A 185 10.03 3.60 12.49
C LEU A 185 9.59 4.87 11.76
N LEU A 186 9.90 4.96 10.47
CA LEU A 186 9.41 6.02 9.58
C LEU A 186 8.24 5.47 8.74
N LEU A 187 7.06 6.06 8.90
CA LEU A 187 5.85 5.71 8.17
C LEU A 187 5.67 6.63 6.97
N CYS A 188 5.79 6.08 5.78
CA CYS A 188 5.49 6.75 4.52
C CYS A 188 4.14 6.25 3.98
N GLU A 189 3.15 7.10 4.03
CA GLU A 189 1.81 6.82 3.53
C GLU A 189 1.67 7.24 2.07
N ILE A 190 1.08 6.38 1.24
CA ILE A 190 0.68 6.75 -0.12
C ILE A 190 -0.76 7.27 -0.13
N ILE A 191 -1.03 8.36 -0.86
CA ILE A 191 -2.41 8.78 -1.13
C ILE A 191 -3.11 7.67 -1.91
N CYS A 192 -4.15 7.09 -1.32
CA CYS A 192 -4.77 5.86 -1.79
C CYS A 192 -6.20 6.11 -2.28
N HIS A 193 -6.49 5.66 -3.50
CA HIS A 193 -7.84 5.67 -4.07
C HIS A 193 -8.70 4.51 -3.56
N GLY A 194 -8.09 3.36 -3.29
CA GLY A 194 -8.70 2.11 -2.88
C GLY A 194 -7.87 0.92 -3.35
N VAL A 195 -8.31 -0.29 -3.00
CA VAL A 195 -7.66 -1.54 -3.41
C VAL A 195 -8.64 -2.46 -4.13
N ASN A 196 -8.23 -2.97 -5.29
CA ASN A 196 -8.97 -3.98 -6.03
C ASN A 196 -8.81 -5.38 -5.43
N SER A 197 -9.65 -6.27 -5.89
CA SER A 197 -9.65 -7.68 -5.58
C SER A 197 -8.41 -8.39 -6.13
N PRO A 198 -7.64 -9.12 -5.30
CA PRO A 198 -6.57 -10.01 -5.79
C PRO A 198 -7.11 -11.11 -6.72
N LYS A 199 -8.32 -11.62 -6.45
CA LYS A 199 -8.95 -12.66 -7.29
C LYS A 199 -9.27 -12.14 -8.69
N VAL A 200 -9.82 -10.92 -8.80
CA VAL A 200 -10.11 -10.32 -10.12
C VAL A 200 -8.82 -10.02 -10.89
N TRP A 201 -7.74 -9.65 -10.20
CA TRP A 201 -6.43 -9.50 -10.83
C TRP A 201 -5.92 -10.82 -11.41
N GLU A 202 -6.01 -11.90 -10.65
CA GLU A 202 -5.63 -13.25 -11.11
C GLU A 202 -6.38 -13.65 -12.37
N ASP A 203 -7.71 -13.50 -12.36
CA ASP A 203 -8.58 -13.83 -13.49
C ASP A 203 -8.27 -12.96 -14.72
N TYR A 204 -8.05 -11.64 -14.51
CA TYR A 204 -7.68 -10.71 -15.57
C TYR A 204 -6.32 -11.05 -16.18
N ARG A 205 -5.32 -11.34 -15.35
CA ARG A 205 -3.99 -11.76 -15.80
C ARG A 205 -4.07 -13.04 -16.64
N HIS A 206 -4.74 -14.07 -16.14
CA HIS A 206 -4.95 -15.31 -16.88
C HIS A 206 -5.70 -15.10 -18.20
N HIS A 207 -6.69 -14.20 -18.23
CA HIS A 207 -7.38 -13.83 -19.47
C HIS A 207 -6.41 -13.25 -20.50
N LEU A 208 -5.55 -12.31 -20.10
CA LEU A 208 -4.54 -11.72 -21.00
C LEU A 208 -3.53 -12.75 -21.49
N GLU A 209 -3.02 -13.61 -20.61
CA GLU A 209 -2.07 -14.67 -20.96
C GLU A 209 -2.66 -15.66 -21.95
N ASN A 210 -3.92 -16.07 -21.75
CA ASN A 210 -4.65 -16.95 -22.66
C ASN A 210 -4.93 -16.27 -24.01
N TYR A 211 -5.32 -15.01 -24.01
CA TYR A 211 -5.57 -14.24 -25.23
C TYR A 211 -4.29 -14.10 -26.07
N HIS A 212 -3.16 -13.79 -25.43
CA HIS A 212 -1.87 -13.64 -26.11
C HIS A 212 -1.11 -14.95 -26.30
N LYS A 213 -1.55 -16.06 -25.69
CA LYS A 213 -0.86 -17.36 -25.65
C LYS A 213 0.61 -17.22 -25.16
N SER A 214 0.82 -16.34 -24.19
CA SER A 214 2.14 -16.05 -23.61
C SER A 214 1.97 -15.48 -22.20
N PRO A 215 2.76 -15.93 -21.21
CA PRO A 215 2.73 -15.35 -19.86
C PRO A 215 3.06 -13.87 -19.85
N ILE A 216 2.55 -13.15 -18.88
CA ILE A 216 2.97 -11.78 -18.57
C ILE A 216 4.28 -11.84 -17.80
N ALA A 217 5.31 -11.17 -18.31
CA ALA A 217 6.61 -11.04 -17.64
C ALA A 217 6.68 -9.78 -16.75
N ILE A 218 6.11 -8.68 -17.20
CA ILE A 218 6.10 -7.39 -16.47
C ILE A 218 4.72 -6.77 -16.63
N TYR A 219 4.18 -6.18 -15.55
CA TYR A 219 2.97 -5.38 -15.61
C TYR A 219 3.18 -4.03 -14.92
N ASN A 220 2.99 -2.94 -15.66
CA ASN A 220 3.05 -1.58 -15.16
C ASN A 220 1.65 -0.96 -15.12
N PHE A 221 1.13 -0.74 -13.92
CA PHE A 221 -0.20 -0.13 -13.72
C PHE A 221 -0.26 1.36 -14.09
N ARG A 222 0.90 2.01 -14.26
CA ARG A 222 0.98 3.45 -14.53
C ARG A 222 2.10 3.76 -15.52
N SER A 223 1.92 3.34 -16.77
CA SER A 223 2.83 3.69 -17.86
C SER A 223 2.84 5.19 -18.12
N LYS A 224 4.03 5.76 -18.31
CA LYS A 224 4.26 7.16 -18.69
C LYS A 224 4.62 7.33 -20.17
N SER A 225 4.47 6.30 -21.00
CA SER A 225 4.83 6.31 -22.43
C SER A 225 4.22 7.49 -23.23
N TYR A 226 3.07 8.00 -22.76
CA TYR A 226 2.37 9.16 -23.33
C TYR A 226 2.32 10.36 -22.37
N GLY A 227 3.23 10.39 -21.39
CA GLY A 227 3.30 11.41 -20.33
C GLY A 227 2.52 11.04 -19.07
N TRP A 228 2.92 11.62 -17.95
CA TRP A 228 2.41 11.31 -16.61
C TRP A 228 0.89 11.51 -16.45
N GLY A 229 0.32 12.56 -17.07
CA GLY A 229 -1.12 12.85 -16.99
C GLY A 229 -2.03 11.89 -17.77
N LYS A 230 -1.46 10.94 -18.52
CA LYS A 230 -2.21 9.97 -19.30
C LYS A 230 -2.26 8.63 -18.55
N LEU A 231 -3.41 8.30 -17.97
CA LEU A 231 -3.58 7.03 -17.26
C LEU A 231 -3.56 5.85 -18.23
N ARG A 232 -2.54 5.01 -18.13
CA ARG A 232 -2.32 3.85 -18.99
C ARG A 232 -1.78 2.68 -18.19
N GLY A 233 -2.17 1.46 -18.58
CA GLY A 233 -1.53 0.23 -18.15
C GLY A 233 -0.67 -0.33 -19.27
N ALA A 234 0.52 -0.81 -18.94
CA ALA A 234 1.40 -1.46 -19.91
C ALA A 234 1.88 -2.81 -19.37
N TYR A 235 2.11 -3.75 -20.27
CA TYR A 235 2.69 -5.04 -19.90
C TYR A 235 3.56 -5.61 -21.02
N THR A 236 4.57 -6.37 -20.61
CA THR A 236 5.46 -7.12 -21.50
C THR A 236 5.19 -8.59 -21.31
N LEU A 237 4.99 -9.30 -22.42
CA LEU A 237 4.82 -10.75 -22.44
C LEU A 237 6.17 -11.46 -22.47
N ALA A 238 6.21 -12.73 -22.05
CA ALA A 238 7.44 -13.54 -22.06
C ALA A 238 8.03 -13.74 -23.47
N ASN A 239 7.20 -13.60 -24.54
CA ASN A 239 7.66 -13.62 -25.92
C ASN A 239 8.22 -12.27 -26.42
N GLY A 240 8.35 -11.27 -25.53
CA GLY A 240 8.90 -9.94 -25.85
C GLY A 240 7.88 -8.94 -26.41
N LYS A 241 6.62 -9.33 -26.63
CA LYS A 241 5.59 -8.40 -27.10
C LYS A 241 5.24 -7.40 -25.98
N GLU A 242 5.29 -6.12 -26.33
CA GLU A 242 4.85 -5.03 -25.46
C GLU A 242 3.45 -4.57 -25.82
N VAL A 243 2.65 -4.26 -24.82
CA VAL A 243 1.27 -3.76 -24.94
C VAL A 243 1.09 -2.58 -24.00
N ASP A 244 0.64 -1.46 -24.51
CA ASP A 244 0.34 -0.25 -23.74
C ASP A 244 -1.08 0.22 -24.08
N VAL A 245 -1.97 0.24 -23.07
CA VAL A 245 -3.40 0.44 -23.25
C VAL A 245 -3.89 1.61 -22.37
N PRO A 246 -4.62 2.58 -22.95
CA PRO A 246 -5.28 3.61 -22.14
C PRO A 246 -6.18 2.99 -21.07
N ALA A 247 -6.24 3.63 -19.89
CA ALA A 247 -7.01 3.09 -18.75
C ALA A 247 -8.49 2.82 -19.09
N TYR A 248 -9.10 3.64 -19.95
CA TYR A 248 -10.52 3.45 -20.38
C TYR A 248 -10.73 2.24 -21.30
N GLN A 249 -9.69 1.73 -21.95
CA GLN A 249 -9.72 0.51 -22.77
C GLN A 249 -9.18 -0.72 -22.01
N ASN A 250 -8.54 -0.52 -20.90
CA ASN A 250 -8.06 -1.58 -20.03
C ASN A 250 -9.14 -1.88 -19.01
N ILE A 251 -9.82 -3.01 -19.13
CA ILE A 251 -11.00 -3.35 -18.32
C ILE A 251 -10.68 -3.33 -16.82
N PHE A 252 -9.49 -3.78 -16.41
CA PHE A 252 -9.08 -3.77 -15.00
C PHE A 252 -8.95 -2.34 -14.46
N HIS A 253 -8.32 -1.44 -15.21
CA HIS A 253 -8.20 -0.03 -14.83
C HIS A 253 -9.53 0.70 -14.90
N HIS A 254 -10.34 0.40 -15.92
CA HIS A 254 -11.68 0.99 -16.06
C HIS A 254 -12.55 0.65 -14.85
N TRP A 255 -12.62 -0.62 -14.48
CA TRP A 255 -13.39 -1.06 -13.30
C TRP A 255 -12.84 -0.51 -11.99
N PHE A 256 -11.52 -0.36 -11.88
CA PHE A 256 -10.90 0.33 -10.75
C PHE A 256 -11.41 1.77 -10.63
N GLY A 257 -11.38 2.52 -11.72
CA GLY A 257 -11.88 3.90 -11.77
C GLY A 257 -13.37 4.03 -11.50
N GLN A 258 -14.17 3.01 -11.89
CA GLN A 258 -15.61 2.94 -11.61
C GLN A 258 -15.96 2.34 -10.25
N HIS A 259 -14.97 1.95 -9.45
CA HIS A 259 -15.12 1.38 -8.10
C HIS A 259 -15.82 0.01 -8.02
N PHE A 260 -15.98 -0.71 -9.13
CA PHE A 260 -16.72 -1.99 -9.17
C PHE A 260 -16.04 -3.13 -8.39
N MET A 261 -14.73 -3.08 -8.23
CA MET A 261 -13.94 -4.15 -7.62
C MET A 261 -13.22 -3.72 -6.34
N LEU A 262 -13.53 -2.52 -5.84
CA LEU A 262 -12.91 -2.03 -4.62
C LEU A 262 -13.41 -2.81 -3.41
N ARG A 263 -12.52 -2.94 -2.42
CA ARG A 263 -12.91 -3.42 -1.12
C ARG A 263 -14.01 -2.53 -0.53
N GLU A 264 -15.04 -3.12 0.08
CA GLU A 264 -16.21 -2.36 0.57
C GLU A 264 -15.82 -1.22 1.52
N SER A 265 -14.87 -1.46 2.42
CA SER A 265 -14.36 -0.44 3.33
C SER A 265 -13.67 0.74 2.62
N CYS A 266 -13.18 0.57 1.38
CA CYS A 266 -12.62 1.67 0.60
C CYS A 266 -13.70 2.68 0.17
N LEU A 267 -14.94 2.24 -0.05
CA LEU A 267 -16.06 3.12 -0.39
C LEU A 267 -16.48 3.99 0.81
N ARG A 268 -16.18 3.55 2.04
CA ARG A 268 -16.46 4.23 3.32
C ARG A 268 -15.18 4.55 4.08
N CYS A 269 -14.10 4.80 3.36
CA CYS A 269 -12.76 4.94 3.93
C CYS A 269 -12.69 6.10 4.94
N GLN A 270 -12.34 5.79 6.18
CA GLN A 270 -12.18 6.77 7.26
C GLN A 270 -10.92 7.64 7.08
N TYR A 271 -9.96 7.18 6.25
CA TYR A 271 -8.74 7.93 5.93
C TYR A 271 -8.93 8.96 4.80
N ARG A 272 -10.15 9.22 4.34
CA ARG A 272 -10.48 10.32 3.40
C ARG A 272 -10.53 11.66 4.13
N THR A 273 -9.40 12.08 4.63
CA THR A 273 -9.29 13.32 5.41
C THR A 273 -7.96 13.99 5.10
N VAL A 274 -7.86 15.28 5.36
CA VAL A 274 -6.60 16.02 5.31
C VAL A 274 -5.74 15.76 6.53
N ASN A 275 -6.35 15.36 7.65
CA ASN A 275 -5.64 14.97 8.86
C ASN A 275 -5.06 13.58 8.68
N ARG A 276 -3.75 13.48 8.64
CA ARG A 276 -3.00 12.24 8.46
C ARG A 276 -2.12 11.97 9.68
N TYR A 277 -1.87 10.69 9.94
CA TYR A 277 -1.18 10.24 11.15
C TYR A 277 0.19 9.61 10.85
N SER A 278 0.54 9.48 9.58
CA SER A 278 1.86 9.04 9.13
C SER A 278 2.86 10.19 9.14
N ASP A 279 4.15 9.89 9.22
CA ASP A 279 5.20 10.91 9.28
C ASP A 279 5.33 11.68 7.97
N ILE A 280 5.23 10.93 6.86
CA ILE A 280 5.31 11.44 5.49
C ILE A 280 4.17 10.85 4.66
N ILE A 281 3.50 11.68 3.89
CA ILE A 281 2.47 11.28 2.93
C ILE A 281 2.95 11.66 1.54
N ILE A 282 2.83 10.75 0.57
CA ILE A 282 3.21 10.99 -0.82
C ILE A 282 2.08 10.60 -1.78
N GLY A 283 1.98 11.29 -2.89
CA GLY A 283 0.99 10.99 -3.93
C GLY A 283 1.24 11.73 -5.22
N ASP A 284 0.38 11.52 -6.20
CA ASP A 284 0.36 12.32 -7.42
C ASP A 284 -0.09 13.76 -7.10
N PHE A 285 0.63 14.76 -7.60
CA PHE A 285 0.25 16.16 -7.43
C PHE A 285 -0.57 16.66 -8.63
N TRP A 286 -1.75 16.06 -8.82
CA TRP A 286 -2.65 16.47 -9.88
C TRP A 286 -3.02 17.95 -9.81
N GLY A 287 -2.95 18.65 -10.92
CA GLY A 287 -3.33 20.06 -11.04
C GLY A 287 -2.25 21.05 -10.60
N ILE A 288 -1.06 20.61 -10.19
CA ILE A 288 0.03 21.53 -9.81
C ILE A 288 0.42 22.47 -10.97
N GLU A 289 0.29 22.01 -12.20
CA GLU A 289 0.54 22.80 -13.42
C GLU A 289 -0.43 23.97 -13.60
N THR A 290 -1.58 23.95 -12.95
CA THR A 290 -2.53 25.08 -12.93
C THR A 290 -2.17 26.12 -11.88
N ILE A 291 -1.42 25.73 -10.85
CA ILE A 291 -0.96 26.60 -9.75
C ILE A 291 0.40 27.20 -10.12
N GLU A 292 1.29 26.39 -10.65
CA GLU A 292 2.66 26.79 -11.04
C GLU A 292 2.97 26.27 -12.46
N PRO A 293 2.56 27.01 -13.50
CA PRO A 293 2.71 26.58 -14.90
C PRO A 293 4.16 26.47 -15.39
N SER A 294 5.12 27.03 -14.64
CA SER A 294 6.55 26.96 -14.99
C SER A 294 7.17 25.58 -14.68
N LEU A 295 6.50 24.73 -13.90
CA LEU A 295 7.02 23.41 -13.53
C LEU A 295 6.93 22.42 -14.69
N ASP A 296 8.03 21.74 -14.99
CA ASP A 296 8.00 20.57 -15.88
C ASP A 296 7.49 19.33 -15.15
N VAL A 297 6.21 19.04 -15.33
CA VAL A 297 5.53 17.88 -14.73
C VAL A 297 5.38 16.68 -15.67
N LYS A 298 5.95 16.74 -16.89
CA LYS A 298 5.79 15.68 -17.91
C LYS A 298 6.22 14.30 -17.42
N ALA A 299 7.29 14.25 -16.63
CA ALA A 299 7.80 13.03 -16.03
C ALA A 299 7.18 12.68 -14.65
N GLY A 300 6.20 13.45 -14.19
CA GLY A 300 5.50 13.28 -12.90
C GLY A 300 5.97 14.23 -11.82
N ALA A 301 5.05 14.63 -10.95
CA ALA A 301 5.30 15.41 -9.75
C ALA A 301 4.56 14.78 -8.56
N SER A 302 5.20 14.71 -7.40
CA SER A 302 4.59 14.20 -6.18
C SER A 302 4.21 15.36 -5.25
N VAL A 303 3.02 15.29 -4.66
CA VAL A 303 2.76 15.99 -3.42
C VAL A 303 3.46 15.23 -2.29
N VAL A 304 4.12 15.96 -1.41
CA VAL A 304 4.70 15.44 -0.18
C VAL A 304 4.15 16.25 0.98
N ILE A 305 3.59 15.57 1.97
CA ILE A 305 3.08 16.18 3.19
C ILE A 305 3.88 15.61 4.35
N THR A 306 4.38 16.46 5.24
CA THR A 306 5.09 16.05 6.46
C THR A 306 4.35 16.56 7.67
N ASN A 307 4.22 15.72 8.68
CA ASN A 307 3.60 16.04 9.98
C ASN A 307 4.67 16.34 11.03
#